data_e60a05bb1072d304d01988f1aefd5bc4
#
_entry.id   e60a05bb1072d304d01988f1aefd5bc4
#
_cell.length_a   1.000
_cell.length_b   1.000
_cell.length_c   1.000
_cell.angle_alpha   90.00
_cell.angle_beta   90.00
_cell.angle_gamma   90.00
#
_symmetry.space_group_name_H-M   'P 1'
#
loop_
_entity.id
_entity.type
_entity.pdbx_description
1 polymer ?
#
loop_
_entity_poly.entity_id
_entity_poly.type
_entity_poly.pdbx_seq_one_letter_code
_entity_poly.pdbx_strand_id
1 'polypeptide(L)'
;MCDNSISVRSERDARSRRPQQGTIVRGTARCRKAIHEMMEDSYVETKVEALEDNRTKVTVTVDAADIDARIKKTYKDFANKYNFPGFRKGKAPRPIIDNALGKEAVLATVTDDVVNGSYPLAIDDCGLYPVSKPEFDESGLVEGGKPYAFSFTVAVKPELELSSYDAVSIELPAEGATDAEVDEQIEALREHYHTFEDASAATKVKADSYIDLAMKATDDKGEEIPSLTTESRPYGLGANLFPAEFDEQLVGLKKGQSAAFTLDMPADPPIMLSALSGKTDKIAFEVEVKAVKKKILPEVTDEWAKDTLGFESAEDLRSRVAESISQQKAIVLPRLKENACLEALAERLEGEAPEAMRESAEATLIQDFFQQLQSQGMTFDRYLMQQGITPDQFKEDVKKQAADVAKQDLALDAWARHFGMEATDEDVTAEFQKSGVEDPAALEKEWRANGQLHMVRQGIMRTKAVYDLMEKAVVSEADPAKKDGEAKKPAKKAAAKKSSKKDASEGADEAAEKKPAKKVAKKDDAAADGAE
;
A
#
# COMPACT_ATOMS: atom_id res chain seq x y z
N MET A 1 41.43 12.02 -54.71
CA MET A 1 42.41 13.10 -54.54
C MET A 1 42.22 13.68 -53.16
N CYS A 2 43.32 13.61 -52.38
CA CYS A 2 43.61 14.08 -51.03
C CYS A 2 42.84 13.35 -49.89
N ASP A 3 43.34 12.26 -49.37
CA ASP A 3 44.49 11.99 -48.46
C ASP A 3 44.66 13.06 -47.36
N ASN A 4 44.39 12.63 -46.12
CA ASN A 4 45.28 12.88 -45.00
C ASN A 4 45.00 11.95 -43.81
N SER A 5 45.84 10.96 -43.73
CA SER A 5 46.24 10.19 -42.58
C SER A 5 47.05 11.04 -41.59
N ILE A 6 46.92 10.85 -40.30
CA ILE A 6 47.91 11.01 -39.21
C ILE A 6 47.28 10.39 -37.96
N SER A 7 47.75 9.33 -37.48
CA SER A 7 48.94 8.85 -36.80
C SER A 7 48.67 8.55 -35.33
N VAL A 8 48.79 7.29 -35.06
CA VAL A 8 48.85 6.62 -33.74
C VAL A 8 50.11 7.06 -32.96
N ARG A 9 49.95 7.32 -31.67
CA ARG A 9 51.00 7.16 -30.63
C ARG A 9 50.28 6.76 -29.32
N SER A 10 50.40 5.57 -28.99
CA SER A 10 51.08 4.68 -28.04
C SER A 10 51.41 5.29 -26.67
N GLU A 11 50.73 4.70 -25.68
CA GLU A 11 51.19 4.09 -24.41
C GLU A 11 52.27 4.76 -23.56
N ARG A 12 51.94 4.71 -22.27
CA ARG A 12 52.71 4.55 -21.02
C ARG A 12 52.81 5.79 -20.15
N ASP A 13 52.07 5.80 -19.03
CA ASP A 13 52.63 5.47 -17.72
C ASP A 13 51.55 5.54 -16.61
N ALA A 14 51.33 4.40 -16.00
CA ALA A 14 50.64 4.24 -14.75
C ALA A 14 51.58 4.60 -13.59
N ARG A 15 51.19 5.50 -12.69
CA ARG A 15 51.66 5.48 -11.28
C ARG A 15 50.70 6.24 -10.35
N SER A 16 50.03 5.46 -9.53
CA SER A 16 49.64 5.73 -8.14
C SER A 16 49.60 7.17 -7.63
N ARG A 17 48.45 7.70 -7.31
CA ARG A 17 48.29 8.67 -6.22
C ARG A 17 47.01 8.36 -5.45
N ARG A 18 47.20 8.15 -4.14
CA ARG A 18 46.15 8.01 -3.11
C ARG A 18 45.26 9.25 -3.09
N PRO A 19 43.96 9.14 -2.75
CA PRO A 19 43.10 10.30 -2.56
C PRO A 19 43.49 11.01 -1.28
N GLN A 20 43.78 12.29 -1.37
CA GLN A 20 43.82 13.20 -0.25
C GLN A 20 42.40 13.72 0.05
N GLN A 21 42.09 13.71 1.31
CA GLN A 21 40.89 14.29 1.92
C GLN A 21 40.74 15.78 1.60
N GLY A 22 39.50 16.20 1.39
CA GLY A 22 39.05 17.57 1.61
C GLY A 22 39.16 18.49 0.39
N THR A 23 38.13 18.48 -0.45
CA THR A 23 37.85 19.66 -1.28
C THR A 23 36.37 19.96 -1.24
N ILE A 24 36.03 21.01 -0.48
CA ILE A 24 34.73 21.68 -0.49
C ILE A 24 34.46 22.10 -1.94
N VAL A 25 33.52 21.44 -2.58
CA VAL A 25 33.04 21.86 -3.90
C VAL A 25 32.12 23.07 -3.66
N ARG A 26 32.68 24.25 -3.83
CA ARG A 26 31.90 25.48 -4.03
C ARG A 26 31.24 25.37 -5.41
N GLY A 27 30.01 24.85 -5.46
CA GLY A 27 29.14 24.93 -6.61
C GLY A 27 28.81 26.39 -6.92
N THR A 28 29.26 26.83 -8.05
CA THR A 28 29.19 28.22 -8.52
C THR A 28 27.76 28.62 -8.87
N ALA A 29 27.21 29.48 -8.04
CA ALA A 29 25.99 30.27 -8.29
C ALA A 29 26.15 31.22 -9.49
N ARG A 30 26.28 30.72 -10.70
CA ARG A 30 26.45 31.58 -11.91
C ARG A 30 25.45 31.34 -13.03
N CYS A 31 24.55 30.37 -12.92
CA CYS A 31 23.55 30.11 -13.98
C CYS A 31 22.12 30.60 -13.66
N ARG A 32 21.85 31.07 -12.45
CA ARG A 32 20.49 31.49 -12.03
C ARG A 32 20.17 32.98 -12.17
N LYS A 33 21.09 33.78 -12.69
CA LYS A 33 20.91 35.24 -12.77
C LYS A 33 20.08 35.74 -13.96
N ALA A 34 19.73 34.87 -14.90
CA ALA A 34 19.02 35.28 -16.13
C ALA A 34 17.47 35.11 -16.04
N ILE A 35 16.95 34.38 -15.08
CA ILE A 35 15.49 34.14 -14.92
C ILE A 35 14.87 35.09 -13.87
N HIS A 36 15.70 35.74 -13.09
CA HIS A 36 15.28 36.57 -11.94
C HIS A 36 14.81 37.98 -12.28
N GLU A 37 14.89 38.39 -13.52
CA GLU A 37 14.53 39.78 -13.93
C GLU A 37 13.04 39.98 -14.30
N MET A 38 12.19 38.96 -14.22
CA MET A 38 10.78 39.04 -14.63
C MET A 38 9.71 38.86 -13.55
N MET A 39 10.08 38.65 -12.29
CA MET A 39 9.09 38.49 -11.20
C MET A 39 9.50 39.28 -9.96
N GLU A 40 8.71 40.31 -9.65
CA GLU A 40 8.67 40.99 -8.36
C GLU A 40 8.07 40.05 -7.31
N ASP A 41 8.87 39.11 -6.76
CA ASP A 41 8.43 38.28 -5.62
C ASP A 41 9.56 38.10 -4.61
N SER A 42 9.21 38.29 -3.34
CA SER A 42 9.97 38.28 -2.09
C SER A 42 11.31 37.54 -2.14
N TYR A 43 12.39 38.31 -2.05
CA TYR A 43 13.76 37.80 -2.04
C TYR A 43 14.05 37.20 -0.66
N VAL A 44 14.22 35.90 -0.61
CA VAL A 44 14.64 35.16 0.57
C VAL A 44 16.08 34.70 0.35
N GLU A 45 17.03 35.20 1.15
CA GLU A 45 18.41 34.66 1.14
C GLU A 45 18.46 33.38 2.00
N THR A 46 18.91 32.28 1.40
CA THR A 46 19.02 30.99 2.06
C THR A 46 20.46 30.56 2.22
N LYS A 47 20.82 30.05 3.40
CA LYS A 47 22.11 29.44 3.69
C LYS A 47 21.89 28.03 4.22
N VAL A 48 22.49 27.05 3.56
CA VAL A 48 22.32 25.62 3.86
C VAL A 48 23.57 25.07 4.52
N GLU A 49 23.42 24.39 5.64
CA GLU A 49 24.48 23.70 6.37
C GLU A 49 24.06 22.24 6.58
N ALA A 50 24.81 21.30 5.96
CA ALA A 50 24.57 19.87 6.19
C ALA A 50 25.05 19.46 7.58
N LEU A 51 24.22 18.73 8.32
CA LEU A 51 24.52 18.15 9.63
C LEU A 51 24.69 16.64 9.49
N GLU A 52 25.03 15.97 10.57
CA GLU A 52 25.05 14.51 10.66
C GLU A 52 23.62 13.93 10.55
N ASP A 53 23.51 12.62 10.25
CA ASP A 53 22.24 11.87 10.18
C ASP A 53 21.23 12.40 9.13
N ASN A 54 21.71 12.85 7.97
CA ASN A 54 20.88 13.39 6.89
C ASN A 54 19.97 14.55 7.34
N ARG A 55 20.42 15.31 8.33
CA ARG A 55 19.77 16.54 8.77
C ARG A 55 20.44 17.74 8.11
N THR A 56 19.63 18.72 7.77
CA THR A 56 20.11 19.96 7.16
C THR A 56 19.56 21.15 7.93
N LYS A 57 20.45 22.05 8.31
CA LYS A 57 20.07 23.33 8.90
C LYS A 57 20.02 24.39 7.82
N VAL A 58 18.89 25.05 7.71
CA VAL A 58 18.67 26.14 6.76
C VAL A 58 18.48 27.44 7.54
N THR A 59 19.27 28.44 7.20
CA THR A 59 19.08 29.80 7.71
C THR A 59 18.47 30.66 6.61
N VAL A 60 17.36 31.28 6.92
CA VAL A 60 16.54 32.07 6.00
C VAL A 60 16.59 33.53 6.45
N THR A 61 16.92 34.45 5.55
CA THR A 61 16.90 35.86 5.80
C THR A 61 15.86 36.53 4.92
N VAL A 62 14.89 37.19 5.53
CA VAL A 62 13.79 37.91 4.86
C VAL A 62 14.07 39.39 4.93
N ASP A 63 13.93 40.08 3.80
CA ASP A 63 14.23 41.52 3.68
C ASP A 63 13.28 42.40 4.51
N ALA A 64 13.81 43.53 4.97
CA ALA A 64 13.07 44.52 5.77
C ALA A 64 11.81 45.05 5.06
N ALA A 65 11.85 45.15 3.74
CA ALA A 65 10.71 45.62 2.95
C ALA A 65 9.52 44.64 2.98
N ASP A 66 9.81 43.32 2.90
CA ASP A 66 8.79 42.27 3.02
C ASP A 66 8.24 42.18 4.44
N ILE A 67 9.10 42.29 5.45
CA ILE A 67 8.68 42.37 6.86
C ILE A 67 7.71 43.53 7.09
N ASP A 68 8.03 44.72 6.59
CA ASP A 68 7.16 45.91 6.74
C ASP A 68 5.81 45.73 5.99
N ALA A 69 5.83 45.06 4.84
CA ALA A 69 4.61 44.75 4.08
C ALA A 69 3.72 43.76 4.86
N ARG A 70 4.30 42.71 5.43
CA ARG A 70 3.59 41.71 6.24
C ARG A 70 3.05 42.32 7.54
N ILE A 71 3.85 43.13 8.24
CA ILE A 71 3.37 43.90 9.40
C ILE A 71 2.14 44.74 9.01
N LYS A 72 2.20 45.50 7.91
CA LYS A 72 1.10 46.32 7.47
C LYS A 72 -0.16 45.53 7.12
N LYS A 73 0.02 44.34 6.49
CA LYS A 73 -1.07 43.41 6.17
C LYS A 73 -1.72 42.89 7.44
N THR A 74 -0.96 42.37 8.38
CA THR A 74 -1.47 41.80 9.64
C THR A 74 -2.25 42.81 10.48
N TYR A 75 -1.76 44.06 10.59
CA TYR A 75 -2.53 45.11 11.24
C TYR A 75 -3.86 45.44 10.52
N LYS A 76 -3.87 45.41 9.19
CA LYS A 76 -5.10 45.58 8.39
C LYS A 76 -6.07 44.40 8.63
N ASP A 77 -5.55 43.19 8.69
CA ASP A 77 -6.36 42.00 8.90
C ASP A 77 -6.95 42.00 10.32
N PHE A 78 -6.18 42.37 11.35
CA PHE A 78 -6.70 42.54 12.69
C PHE A 78 -7.75 43.66 12.77
N ALA A 79 -7.55 44.80 12.10
CA ALA A 79 -8.57 45.86 12.02
C ALA A 79 -9.87 45.39 11.39
N ASN A 80 -9.79 44.41 10.44
CA ASN A 80 -10.94 43.80 9.79
C ASN A 80 -11.56 42.67 10.60
N LYS A 81 -10.78 41.92 11.34
CA LYS A 81 -11.23 40.74 12.10
C LYS A 81 -11.88 41.11 13.43
N TYR A 82 -11.30 42.06 14.16
CA TYR A 82 -11.75 42.48 15.49
C TYR A 82 -12.53 43.80 15.47
N ASN A 83 -13.46 43.96 16.41
CA ASN A 83 -14.18 45.21 16.64
C ASN A 83 -13.44 46.04 17.69
N PHE A 84 -13.02 47.24 17.32
CA PHE A 84 -12.36 48.17 18.24
C PHE A 84 -13.35 49.31 18.61
N PRO A 85 -13.61 49.55 19.92
CA PRO A 85 -14.54 50.60 20.34
C PRO A 85 -14.15 51.96 19.76
N GLY A 86 -15.10 52.65 19.18
CA GLY A 86 -14.89 53.99 18.58
C GLY A 86 -14.39 53.98 17.14
N PHE A 87 -14.11 52.85 16.53
CA PHE A 87 -13.63 52.75 15.15
C PHE A 87 -14.51 51.81 14.30
N ARG A 88 -14.73 52.23 13.05
CA ARG A 88 -15.38 51.35 12.07
C ARG A 88 -14.44 50.19 11.71
N LYS A 89 -14.99 49.03 11.50
CA LYS A 89 -14.27 47.81 11.08
C LYS A 89 -13.32 48.09 9.92
N GLY A 90 -12.05 47.69 10.06
CA GLY A 90 -10.99 47.96 9.09
C GLY A 90 -10.36 49.36 9.13
N LYS A 91 -10.72 50.21 10.10
CA LYS A 91 -10.21 51.58 10.24
C LYS A 91 -9.53 51.88 11.58
N ALA A 92 -9.35 50.90 12.43
CA ALA A 92 -8.59 51.05 13.69
C ALA A 92 -7.10 51.36 13.39
N PRO A 93 -6.51 52.42 13.95
CA PRO A 93 -5.09 52.68 13.78
C PRO A 93 -4.24 51.75 14.64
N ARG A 94 -2.97 51.53 14.23
CA ARG A 94 -2.02 50.63 14.92
C ARG A 94 -1.97 50.79 16.44
N PRO A 95 -1.82 52.00 17.03
CA PRO A 95 -1.75 52.14 18.47
C PRO A 95 -2.97 51.62 19.24
N ILE A 96 -4.16 51.66 18.61
CA ILE A 96 -5.38 51.14 19.25
C ILE A 96 -5.39 49.59 19.21
N ILE A 97 -4.89 49.00 18.14
CA ILE A 97 -4.73 47.57 18.01
C ILE A 97 -3.69 47.06 19.01
N ASP A 98 -2.55 47.74 19.12
CA ASP A 98 -1.47 47.45 20.07
C ASP A 98 -1.94 47.52 21.53
N ASN A 99 -2.76 48.51 21.86
CA ASN A 99 -3.31 48.64 23.21
C ASN A 99 -4.36 47.56 23.54
N ALA A 100 -5.10 47.07 22.54
CA ALA A 100 -6.16 46.09 22.75
C ALA A 100 -5.65 44.64 22.73
N LEU A 101 -4.69 44.33 21.86
CA LEU A 101 -4.19 42.98 21.64
C LEU A 101 -2.80 42.74 22.23
N GLY A 102 -2.06 43.82 22.51
CA GLY A 102 -0.65 43.76 22.90
C GLY A 102 0.27 43.81 21.66
N LYS A 103 1.25 44.71 21.68
CA LYS A 103 2.18 44.86 20.53
C LYS A 103 2.99 43.58 20.29
N GLU A 104 3.42 42.91 21.35
CA GLU A 104 4.18 41.65 21.25
C GLU A 104 3.35 40.51 20.64
N ALA A 105 2.06 40.39 20.98
CA ALA A 105 1.17 39.40 20.43
C ALA A 105 0.91 39.61 18.91
N VAL A 106 0.82 40.90 18.51
CA VAL A 106 0.71 41.22 17.07
C VAL A 106 1.99 40.87 16.32
N LEU A 107 3.17 41.23 16.89
CA LEU A 107 4.46 40.90 16.29
C LEU A 107 4.73 39.39 16.28
N ALA A 108 4.30 38.64 17.28
CA ALA A 108 4.37 37.18 17.27
C ALA A 108 3.56 36.58 16.09
N THR A 109 2.34 37.07 15.89
CA THR A 109 1.53 36.64 14.73
C THR A 109 2.21 36.98 13.39
N VAL A 110 2.87 38.14 13.30
CA VAL A 110 3.64 38.48 12.10
C VAL A 110 4.85 37.57 11.94
N THR A 111 5.54 37.24 13.04
CA THR A 111 6.69 36.33 13.02
C THR A 111 6.26 34.95 12.52
N ASP A 112 5.15 34.41 13.03
CA ASP A 112 4.58 33.14 12.58
C ASP A 112 4.22 33.19 11.09
N ASP A 113 3.62 34.28 10.63
CA ASP A 113 3.26 34.50 9.22
C ASP A 113 4.51 34.56 8.30
N VAL A 114 5.58 35.20 8.77
CA VAL A 114 6.87 35.28 8.07
C VAL A 114 7.52 33.91 7.99
N VAL A 115 7.63 33.19 9.11
CA VAL A 115 8.26 31.87 9.18
C VAL A 115 7.50 30.86 8.33
N ASN A 116 6.17 30.74 8.51
CA ASN A 116 5.34 29.79 7.79
C ASN A 116 5.27 30.08 6.29
N GLY A 117 5.28 31.34 5.88
CA GLY A 117 5.26 31.72 4.46
C GLY A 117 6.61 31.63 3.77
N SER A 118 7.73 31.74 4.52
CA SER A 118 9.07 31.72 3.92
C SER A 118 9.71 30.32 3.97
N TYR A 119 9.26 29.43 4.87
CA TYR A 119 9.76 28.06 4.98
C TYR A 119 9.60 27.26 3.68
N PRO A 120 8.39 27.16 3.06
CA PRO A 120 8.22 26.37 1.83
C PRO A 120 9.05 26.94 0.67
N LEU A 121 9.13 28.26 0.57
CA LEU A 121 9.92 28.95 -0.46
C LEU A 121 11.42 28.63 -0.32
N ALA A 122 11.91 28.63 0.92
CA ALA A 122 13.30 28.27 1.20
C ALA A 122 13.61 26.79 0.86
N ILE A 123 12.68 25.88 1.12
CA ILE A 123 12.78 24.46 0.73
C ILE A 123 12.86 24.33 -0.79
N ASP A 124 11.95 25.00 -1.52
CA ASP A 124 11.91 24.94 -2.98
C ASP A 124 13.17 25.59 -3.62
N ASP A 125 13.63 26.71 -3.09
CA ASP A 125 14.84 27.40 -3.56
C ASP A 125 16.12 26.59 -3.32
N CYS A 126 16.20 25.92 -2.18
CA CYS A 126 17.33 25.04 -1.87
C CYS A 126 17.25 23.68 -2.58
N GLY A 127 16.13 23.33 -3.18
CA GLY A 127 15.91 22.03 -3.80
C GLY A 127 15.96 20.87 -2.80
N LEU A 128 15.53 21.12 -1.55
CA LEU A 128 15.52 20.12 -0.49
C LEU A 128 14.23 19.30 -0.51
N TYR A 129 14.32 18.05 -0.07
CA TYR A 129 13.18 17.14 0.07
C TYR A 129 13.02 16.74 1.54
N PRO A 130 12.22 17.49 2.32
CA PRO A 130 11.99 17.20 3.72
C PRO A 130 11.28 15.86 3.91
N VAL A 131 11.78 15.05 4.85
CA VAL A 131 11.16 13.77 5.25
C VAL A 131 10.58 13.83 6.67
N SER A 132 10.81 14.93 7.38
CA SER A 132 10.25 15.18 8.72
C SER A 132 9.72 16.59 8.84
N LYS A 133 8.97 16.85 9.91
CA LYS A 133 8.58 18.22 10.26
C LYS A 133 9.81 19.03 10.62
N PRO A 134 9.86 20.33 10.25
CA PRO A 134 10.97 21.20 10.60
C PRO A 134 11.00 21.47 12.12
N GLU A 135 12.21 21.49 12.67
CA GLU A 135 12.48 21.97 14.02
C GLU A 135 13.00 23.41 13.90
N PHE A 136 12.20 24.39 14.32
CA PHE A 136 12.60 25.78 14.28
C PHE A 136 13.45 26.13 15.49
N ASP A 137 14.56 26.84 15.26
CA ASP A 137 15.37 27.39 16.35
C ASP A 137 14.62 28.57 17.00
N GLU A 138 14.90 28.80 18.29
CA GLU A 138 14.35 29.96 18.97
C GLU A 138 14.88 31.25 18.30
N SER A 139 13.96 32.04 17.77
CA SER A 139 14.24 33.32 17.12
C SER A 139 13.45 34.44 17.81
N GLY A 140 13.98 35.65 17.79
CA GLY A 140 13.26 36.80 18.33
C GLY A 140 12.04 37.19 17.48
N LEU A 141 11.29 38.19 17.96
CA LEU A 141 10.17 38.74 17.19
C LEU A 141 10.69 39.64 16.05
N VAL A 142 9.92 39.68 14.95
CA VAL A 142 10.22 40.61 13.83
C VAL A 142 10.21 42.07 14.31
N GLU A 143 11.12 42.87 13.76
CA GLU A 143 11.16 44.32 14.00
C GLU A 143 10.96 45.06 12.67
N GLY A 144 10.05 46.06 12.66
CA GLY A 144 9.84 46.89 11.49
C GLY A 144 11.12 47.63 11.05
N GLY A 145 11.37 47.68 9.76
CA GLY A 145 12.54 48.32 9.14
C GLY A 145 13.85 47.54 9.27
N LYS A 146 13.83 46.30 9.77
CA LYS A 146 15.00 45.43 9.88
C LYS A 146 14.76 44.11 9.15
N PRO A 147 15.82 43.53 8.52
CA PRO A 147 15.74 42.17 8.03
C PRO A 147 15.57 41.19 9.19
N TYR A 148 14.85 40.08 8.95
CA TYR A 148 14.62 39.04 9.94
C TYR A 148 15.25 37.73 9.49
N ALA A 149 16.05 37.14 10.35
CA ALA A 149 16.67 35.86 10.10
C ALA A 149 16.15 34.81 11.10
N PHE A 150 15.77 33.65 10.57
CA PHE A 150 15.43 32.49 11.37
C PHE A 150 16.11 31.25 10.80
N SER A 151 16.26 30.21 11.63
CA SER A 151 16.85 28.95 11.21
C SER A 151 15.92 27.81 11.56
N PHE A 152 15.95 26.77 10.75
CA PHE A 152 15.29 25.52 11.04
C PHE A 152 16.17 24.35 10.65
N THR A 153 15.97 23.24 11.34
CA THR A 153 16.63 21.96 11.04
C THR A 153 15.57 20.97 10.53
N VAL A 154 15.85 20.31 9.44
CA VAL A 154 14.94 19.33 8.84
C VAL A 154 15.75 18.10 8.43
N ALA A 155 15.18 16.92 8.63
CA ALA A 155 15.73 15.72 8.05
C ALA A 155 15.39 15.69 6.55
N VAL A 156 16.40 15.51 5.74
CA VAL A 156 16.27 15.43 4.29
C VAL A 156 16.48 14.00 3.84
N LYS A 157 15.99 13.71 2.65
CA LYS A 157 16.14 12.41 2.01
C LYS A 157 17.63 12.08 1.84
N PRO A 158 18.09 10.86 2.22
CA PRO A 158 19.48 10.46 2.02
C PRO A 158 19.78 10.27 0.52
N GLU A 159 20.98 10.62 0.11
CA GLU A 159 21.48 10.32 -1.21
C GLU A 159 22.14 8.94 -1.20
N LEU A 160 21.33 7.90 -1.44
CA LEU A 160 21.81 6.53 -1.55
C LEU A 160 22.23 6.22 -2.99
N GLU A 161 23.10 5.22 -3.14
CA GLU A 161 23.59 4.74 -4.42
C GLU A 161 23.05 3.33 -4.72
N LEU A 162 23.06 2.94 -5.99
CA LEU A 162 22.72 1.58 -6.41
C LEU A 162 24.00 0.78 -6.66
N SER A 163 23.98 -0.50 -6.33
CA SER A 163 25.09 -1.43 -6.61
C SER A 163 25.39 -1.56 -8.11
N SER A 164 24.41 -1.32 -8.97
CA SER A 164 24.56 -1.28 -10.44
C SER A 164 23.46 -0.42 -11.06
N TYR A 165 23.84 0.30 -12.12
CA TYR A 165 22.96 1.09 -12.99
C TYR A 165 22.74 0.44 -14.36
N ASP A 166 23.08 -0.84 -14.51
CA ASP A 166 22.79 -1.61 -15.71
C ASP A 166 21.29 -1.90 -15.84
N ALA A 167 20.87 -2.27 -17.06
CA ALA A 167 19.50 -2.69 -17.31
C ALA A 167 19.03 -3.77 -16.31
N VAL A 168 17.83 -3.63 -15.77
CA VAL A 168 17.23 -4.63 -14.89
C VAL A 168 16.74 -5.82 -15.71
N SER A 169 16.93 -7.03 -15.21
CA SER A 169 16.38 -8.25 -15.81
C SER A 169 15.15 -8.67 -15.04
N ILE A 170 14.03 -8.82 -15.74
CA ILE A 170 12.73 -9.18 -15.15
C ILE A 170 12.13 -10.37 -15.89
N GLU A 171 11.31 -11.15 -15.18
CA GLU A 171 10.54 -12.24 -15.76
C GLU A 171 9.06 -11.83 -15.81
N LEU A 172 8.45 -11.91 -16.99
CA LEU A 172 7.03 -11.59 -17.19
C LEU A 172 6.31 -12.74 -17.90
N PRO A 173 4.99 -12.93 -17.68
CA PRO A 173 4.19 -13.80 -18.48
C PRO A 173 4.25 -13.41 -19.97
N ALA A 174 4.07 -14.40 -20.86
CA ALA A 174 3.99 -14.14 -22.30
C ALA A 174 2.93 -13.07 -22.62
N GLU A 175 3.22 -12.19 -23.58
CA GLU A 175 2.30 -11.10 -23.97
C GLU A 175 0.98 -11.62 -24.55
N GLY A 176 1.03 -12.70 -25.33
CA GLY A 176 -0.15 -13.35 -25.88
C GLY A 176 -0.72 -14.44 -24.95
N ALA A 177 -1.90 -14.93 -25.31
CA ALA A 177 -2.46 -16.13 -24.70
C ALA A 177 -1.61 -17.34 -25.09
N THR A 178 -1.22 -18.16 -24.12
CA THR A 178 -0.58 -19.44 -24.37
C THR A 178 -1.64 -20.54 -24.55
N ASP A 179 -1.31 -21.61 -25.29
CA ASP A 179 -2.22 -22.74 -25.46
C ASP A 179 -2.64 -23.35 -24.11
N ALA A 180 -1.74 -23.39 -23.15
CA ALA A 180 -2.02 -23.89 -21.80
C ALA A 180 -3.08 -23.05 -21.06
N GLU A 181 -2.99 -21.73 -21.15
CA GLU A 181 -3.97 -20.81 -20.52
C GLU A 181 -5.34 -20.91 -21.22
N VAL A 182 -5.34 -21.08 -22.53
CA VAL A 182 -6.58 -21.29 -23.30
C VAL A 182 -7.22 -22.62 -22.92
N ASP A 183 -6.43 -23.68 -22.79
CA ASP A 183 -6.93 -25.00 -22.39
C ASP A 183 -7.46 -24.98 -20.95
N GLU A 184 -6.77 -24.31 -20.01
CA GLU A 184 -7.22 -24.14 -18.62
C GLU A 184 -8.56 -23.39 -18.56
N GLN A 185 -8.70 -22.30 -19.32
CA GLN A 185 -9.93 -21.52 -19.36
C GLN A 185 -11.09 -22.32 -19.98
N ILE A 186 -10.82 -23.10 -21.01
CA ILE A 186 -11.83 -24.00 -21.63
C ILE A 186 -12.21 -25.10 -20.64
N GLU A 187 -11.25 -25.66 -19.90
CA GLU A 187 -11.55 -26.66 -18.88
C GLU A 187 -12.42 -26.09 -17.76
N ALA A 188 -12.14 -24.86 -17.32
CA ALA A 188 -12.98 -24.15 -16.36
C ALA A 188 -14.42 -23.92 -16.90
N LEU A 189 -14.56 -23.60 -18.20
CA LEU A 189 -15.87 -23.54 -18.86
C LEU A 189 -16.58 -24.88 -18.86
N ARG A 190 -15.88 -25.97 -19.21
CA ARG A 190 -16.42 -27.34 -19.16
C ARG A 190 -16.87 -27.71 -17.78
N GLU A 191 -16.08 -27.34 -16.78
CA GLU A 191 -16.42 -27.53 -15.36
C GLU A 191 -17.69 -26.77 -14.95
N HIS A 192 -17.89 -25.57 -15.48
CA HIS A 192 -19.10 -24.79 -15.20
C HIS A 192 -20.35 -25.40 -15.81
N TYR A 193 -20.22 -26.01 -17.00
CA TYR A 193 -21.32 -26.64 -17.72
C TYR A 193 -21.37 -28.17 -17.56
N HIS A 194 -20.78 -28.71 -16.49
CA HIS A 194 -20.83 -30.13 -16.19
C HIS A 194 -22.29 -30.62 -15.99
N THR A 195 -22.51 -31.88 -16.30
CA THR A 195 -23.78 -32.56 -16.03
C THR A 195 -23.55 -33.74 -15.09
N PHE A 196 -24.62 -34.19 -14.43
CA PHE A 196 -24.54 -35.34 -13.56
C PHE A 196 -25.36 -36.48 -14.13
N GLU A 197 -24.73 -37.66 -14.25
CA GLU A 197 -25.40 -38.91 -14.58
C GLU A 197 -25.36 -39.88 -13.43
N ASP A 198 -26.37 -40.74 -13.32
CA ASP A 198 -26.36 -41.79 -12.30
C ASP A 198 -25.26 -42.81 -12.60
N ALA A 199 -24.36 -42.97 -11.64
CA ALA A 199 -23.36 -44.03 -11.73
C ALA A 199 -24.00 -45.41 -11.52
N SER A 200 -23.26 -46.45 -11.93
CA SER A 200 -23.68 -47.85 -11.68
C SER A 200 -24.01 -48.09 -10.21
N ALA A 201 -25.04 -48.89 -9.92
CA ALA A 201 -25.42 -49.26 -8.54
C ALA A 201 -24.30 -49.93 -7.74
N ALA A 202 -23.27 -50.46 -8.38
CA ALA A 202 -22.10 -51.02 -7.76
C ALA A 202 -21.04 -49.99 -7.34
N THR A 203 -21.18 -48.73 -7.83
CA THR A 203 -20.21 -47.66 -7.58
C THR A 203 -20.26 -47.25 -6.10
N LYS A 204 -19.07 -47.18 -5.50
CA LYS A 204 -18.89 -46.72 -4.11
C LYS A 204 -18.69 -45.23 -4.07
N VAL A 205 -19.23 -44.56 -3.06
CA VAL A 205 -18.98 -43.18 -2.75
C VAL A 205 -17.50 -42.98 -2.42
N LYS A 206 -16.86 -41.99 -3.01
CA LYS A 206 -15.49 -41.56 -2.74
C LYS A 206 -15.52 -40.16 -2.13
N ALA A 207 -14.39 -39.71 -1.63
CA ALA A 207 -14.27 -38.41 -0.98
C ALA A 207 -14.59 -37.18 -1.87
N ASP A 208 -14.59 -37.36 -3.18
CA ASP A 208 -14.90 -36.35 -4.22
C ASP A 208 -16.20 -36.62 -4.98
N SER A 209 -17.02 -37.56 -4.48
CA SER A 209 -18.25 -37.98 -5.17
C SER A 209 -19.39 -37.01 -4.96
N TYR A 210 -20.23 -36.89 -5.97
CA TYR A 210 -21.54 -36.27 -5.87
C TYR A 210 -22.58 -37.35 -5.69
N ILE A 211 -23.50 -37.16 -4.76
CA ILE A 211 -24.54 -38.13 -4.42
C ILE A 211 -25.90 -37.44 -4.25
N ASP A 212 -26.95 -38.18 -4.50
CA ASP A 212 -28.28 -37.84 -4.01
C ASP A 212 -28.50 -38.60 -2.71
N LEU A 213 -28.72 -37.86 -1.61
CA LEU A 213 -28.98 -38.45 -0.31
C LEU A 213 -30.36 -38.08 0.23
N ALA A 214 -31.02 -39.03 0.87
CA ALA A 214 -32.06 -38.77 1.83
C ALA A 214 -31.45 -38.70 3.21
N MET A 215 -31.87 -37.73 3.99
CA MET A 215 -31.30 -37.50 5.31
C MET A 215 -32.42 -37.17 6.29
N LYS A 216 -32.36 -37.81 7.45
CA LYS A 216 -33.15 -37.47 8.61
C LYS A 216 -32.22 -37.11 9.75
N ALA A 217 -32.44 -35.96 10.35
CA ALA A 217 -31.62 -35.45 11.44
C ALA A 217 -32.47 -35.21 12.68
N THR A 218 -31.96 -35.62 13.86
CA THR A 218 -32.60 -35.40 15.15
C THR A 218 -31.59 -34.79 16.12
N ASP A 219 -32.10 -33.96 17.01
CA ASP A 219 -31.30 -33.31 18.06
C ASP A 219 -30.99 -34.28 19.24
N ASP A 220 -30.33 -33.76 20.27
CA ASP A 220 -29.99 -34.49 21.51
C ASP A 220 -31.18 -34.93 22.32
N LYS A 221 -32.39 -34.38 22.06
CA LYS A 221 -33.66 -34.73 22.69
C LYS A 221 -34.49 -35.70 21.87
N GLY A 222 -34.04 -36.05 20.69
CA GLY A 222 -34.75 -36.91 19.75
C GLY A 222 -35.80 -36.17 18.91
N GLU A 223 -35.82 -34.83 18.92
CA GLU A 223 -36.72 -34.03 18.08
C GLU A 223 -36.14 -33.91 16.68
N GLU A 224 -36.99 -34.05 15.67
CA GLU A 224 -36.59 -33.95 14.27
C GLU A 224 -36.19 -32.52 13.90
N ILE A 225 -35.08 -32.36 13.19
CA ILE A 225 -34.59 -31.07 12.68
C ILE A 225 -35.07 -30.90 11.23
N PRO A 226 -36.16 -30.15 10.97
CA PRO A 226 -36.75 -30.06 9.63
C PRO A 226 -35.84 -29.40 8.60
N SER A 227 -34.93 -28.52 9.03
CA SER A 227 -33.98 -27.84 8.13
C SER A 227 -32.91 -28.76 7.53
N LEU A 228 -32.66 -29.87 8.21
CA LEU A 228 -31.70 -30.90 7.78
C LEU A 228 -32.35 -32.15 7.19
N THR A 229 -33.62 -32.38 7.51
CA THR A 229 -34.37 -33.58 7.03
C THR A 229 -34.81 -33.34 5.58
N THR A 230 -34.53 -34.33 4.70
CA THR A 230 -34.88 -34.27 3.29
C THR A 230 -35.00 -35.67 2.70
N GLU A 231 -35.92 -35.85 1.76
CA GLU A 231 -36.14 -37.14 1.05
C GLU A 231 -35.14 -37.32 -0.12
N SER A 232 -34.65 -36.22 -0.67
CA SER A 232 -33.65 -36.26 -1.75
C SER A 232 -32.95 -34.89 -1.85
N ARG A 233 -31.62 -34.90 -1.72
CA ARG A 233 -30.79 -33.72 -1.83
C ARG A 233 -29.51 -34.06 -2.55
N PRO A 234 -29.13 -33.28 -3.60
CA PRO A 234 -27.81 -33.40 -4.19
C PRO A 234 -26.76 -32.91 -3.17
N TYR A 235 -25.72 -33.70 -3.00
CA TYR A 235 -24.64 -33.43 -2.06
C TYR A 235 -23.28 -33.80 -2.69
N GLY A 236 -22.36 -32.85 -2.68
CA GLY A 236 -20.96 -33.09 -3.05
C GLY A 236 -20.10 -33.26 -1.81
N LEU A 237 -19.45 -34.42 -1.68
CA LEU A 237 -18.49 -34.64 -0.60
C LEU A 237 -17.31 -33.68 -0.77
N GLY A 238 -16.75 -33.19 0.34
CA GLY A 238 -15.64 -32.23 0.31
C GLY A 238 -16.06 -30.77 0.10
N ALA A 239 -17.36 -30.48 -0.06
CA ALA A 239 -17.87 -29.11 -0.21
C ALA A 239 -17.90 -28.28 1.11
N ASN A 240 -17.45 -28.86 2.24
CA ASN A 240 -17.44 -28.25 3.58
C ASN A 240 -18.81 -27.72 4.05
N LEU A 241 -19.89 -28.31 3.56
CA LEU A 241 -21.26 -28.00 4.00
C LEU A 241 -21.59 -28.62 5.36
N PHE A 242 -20.98 -29.78 5.65
CA PHE A 242 -21.01 -30.49 6.92
C PHE A 242 -19.59 -30.71 7.43
N PRO A 243 -19.39 -31.09 8.71
CA PRO A 243 -18.08 -31.48 9.23
C PRO A 243 -17.47 -32.63 8.42
N ALA A 244 -16.13 -32.72 8.39
CA ALA A 244 -15.42 -33.78 7.63
C ALA A 244 -15.83 -35.19 8.07
N GLU A 245 -16.13 -35.38 9.35
CA GLU A 245 -16.61 -36.64 9.91
C GLU A 245 -17.94 -37.12 9.28
N PHE A 246 -18.78 -36.17 8.80
CA PHE A 246 -19.99 -36.51 8.07
C PHE A 246 -19.66 -37.17 6.73
N ASP A 247 -18.73 -36.57 5.98
CA ASP A 247 -18.29 -37.09 4.70
C ASP A 247 -17.63 -38.47 4.85
N GLU A 248 -16.83 -38.66 5.90
CA GLU A 248 -16.13 -39.94 6.20
C GLU A 248 -17.13 -41.10 6.40
N GLN A 249 -18.29 -40.85 6.99
CA GLN A 249 -19.33 -41.88 7.19
C GLN A 249 -20.02 -42.27 5.88
N LEU A 250 -19.97 -41.44 4.87
CA LEU A 250 -20.59 -41.71 3.57
C LEU A 250 -19.63 -42.41 2.61
N VAL A 251 -18.32 -42.28 2.82
CA VAL A 251 -17.31 -42.90 1.94
C VAL A 251 -17.42 -44.43 2.01
N GLY A 252 -17.51 -45.06 0.85
CA GLY A 252 -17.61 -46.51 0.70
C GLY A 252 -19.02 -47.06 0.58
N LEU A 253 -20.05 -46.25 0.91
CA LEU A 253 -21.45 -46.62 0.70
C LEU A 253 -21.78 -46.76 -0.79
N LYS A 254 -22.85 -47.49 -1.08
CA LYS A 254 -23.39 -47.69 -2.45
C LYS A 254 -24.84 -47.20 -2.50
N LYS A 255 -25.36 -47.04 -3.70
CA LYS A 255 -26.79 -46.78 -3.95
C LYS A 255 -27.67 -47.73 -3.13
N GLY A 256 -28.64 -47.18 -2.37
CA GLY A 256 -29.57 -47.91 -1.51
C GLY A 256 -29.01 -48.33 -0.16
N GLN A 257 -27.81 -47.97 0.18
CA GLN A 257 -27.24 -48.18 1.52
C GLN A 257 -27.47 -46.99 2.43
N SER A 258 -27.72 -47.30 3.70
CA SER A 258 -27.95 -46.29 4.76
C SER A 258 -26.84 -46.35 5.79
N ALA A 259 -26.55 -45.20 6.37
CA ALA A 259 -25.67 -45.06 7.55
C ALA A 259 -26.41 -44.28 8.64
N ALA A 260 -26.26 -44.69 9.89
CA ALA A 260 -26.76 -43.97 11.06
C ALA A 260 -25.59 -43.66 11.98
N PHE A 261 -25.40 -42.36 12.28
CA PHE A 261 -24.29 -41.90 13.10
C PHE A 261 -24.65 -40.62 13.83
N THR A 262 -23.92 -40.30 14.89
CA THR A 262 -24.11 -39.08 15.67
C THR A 262 -22.84 -38.25 15.62
N LEU A 263 -22.98 -36.95 15.34
CA LEU A 263 -21.89 -36.00 15.34
C LEU A 263 -22.04 -35.01 16.48
N ASP A 264 -20.93 -34.66 17.10
CA ASP A 264 -20.88 -33.54 18.05
C ASP A 264 -20.88 -32.22 17.30
N MET A 265 -21.52 -31.19 17.85
CA MET A 265 -21.53 -29.85 17.26
C MET A 265 -20.10 -29.25 17.34
N PRO A 266 -19.46 -28.92 16.23
CA PRO A 266 -18.15 -28.28 16.26
C PRO A 266 -18.22 -26.86 16.82
N ALA A 267 -17.12 -26.37 17.37
CA ALA A 267 -17.01 -25.00 17.89
C ALA A 267 -17.22 -23.93 16.82
N ASP A 268 -16.82 -24.24 15.56
CA ASP A 268 -17.06 -23.44 14.38
C ASP A 268 -17.88 -24.27 13.37
N PRO A 269 -19.20 -24.21 13.45
CA PRO A 269 -20.07 -25.08 12.68
C PRO A 269 -20.12 -24.63 11.20
N PRO A 270 -20.05 -25.59 10.26
CA PRO A 270 -20.28 -25.33 8.84
C PRO A 270 -21.65 -24.70 8.57
N ILE A 271 -21.80 -24.11 7.37
CA ILE A 271 -22.99 -23.32 6.98
C ILE A 271 -24.30 -24.05 7.28
N MET A 272 -24.38 -25.35 7.02
CA MET A 272 -25.60 -26.13 7.22
C MET A 272 -25.97 -26.30 8.69
N LEU A 273 -25.01 -26.24 9.59
CA LEU A 273 -25.19 -26.43 11.04
C LEU A 273 -25.18 -25.10 11.82
N SER A 274 -24.81 -23.98 11.18
CA SER A 274 -24.62 -22.68 11.84
C SER A 274 -25.88 -22.19 12.58
N ALA A 275 -27.06 -22.42 12.03
CA ALA A 275 -28.35 -22.05 12.64
C ALA A 275 -28.70 -22.87 13.90
N LEU A 276 -28.01 -23.98 14.16
CA LEU A 276 -28.18 -24.88 15.29
C LEU A 276 -27.15 -24.68 16.39
N SER A 277 -26.16 -23.83 16.14
CA SER A 277 -25.13 -23.49 17.13
C SER A 277 -25.74 -22.96 18.41
N GLY A 278 -25.36 -23.56 19.55
CA GLY A 278 -25.91 -23.22 20.87
C GLY A 278 -27.34 -23.71 21.15
N LYS A 279 -27.95 -24.51 20.25
CA LYS A 279 -29.29 -25.09 20.45
C LYS A 279 -29.22 -26.58 20.73
N THR A 280 -28.26 -27.29 20.17
CA THR A 280 -28.01 -28.71 20.40
C THR A 280 -26.51 -28.99 20.41
N ASP A 281 -26.09 -29.93 21.28
CA ASP A 281 -24.68 -30.33 21.38
C ASP A 281 -24.36 -31.50 20.47
N LYS A 282 -25.37 -32.26 20.04
CA LYS A 282 -25.23 -33.46 19.20
C LYS A 282 -26.35 -33.55 18.19
N ILE A 283 -26.04 -34.05 17.01
CA ILE A 283 -27.03 -34.33 15.98
C ILE A 283 -26.87 -35.78 15.54
N ALA A 284 -27.95 -36.53 15.60
CA ALA A 284 -28.02 -37.88 15.06
C ALA A 284 -28.56 -37.82 13.62
N PHE A 285 -27.82 -38.44 12.72
CA PHE A 285 -28.13 -38.52 11.30
C PHE A 285 -28.48 -39.94 10.88
N GLU A 286 -29.57 -40.10 10.15
CA GLU A 286 -29.88 -41.26 9.36
C GLU A 286 -29.80 -40.86 7.87
N VAL A 287 -28.85 -41.36 7.14
CA VAL A 287 -28.60 -40.98 5.75
C VAL A 287 -28.71 -42.20 4.85
N GLU A 288 -29.45 -42.10 3.76
CA GLU A 288 -29.55 -43.10 2.72
C GLU A 288 -29.02 -42.55 1.37
N VAL A 289 -28.10 -43.24 0.74
CA VAL A 289 -27.59 -42.88 -0.59
C VAL A 289 -28.59 -43.32 -1.68
N LYS A 290 -29.34 -42.37 -2.22
CA LYS A 290 -30.33 -42.64 -3.31
C LYS A 290 -29.66 -42.89 -4.65
N ALA A 291 -28.62 -42.12 -4.95
CA ALA A 291 -27.84 -42.29 -6.17
C ALA A 291 -26.40 -41.79 -5.95
N VAL A 292 -25.44 -42.44 -6.58
CA VAL A 292 -24.10 -41.91 -6.74
C VAL A 292 -24.05 -41.27 -8.12
N LYS A 293 -23.68 -39.99 -8.21
CA LYS A 293 -23.60 -39.24 -9.46
C LYS A 293 -22.17 -39.24 -9.99
N LYS A 294 -22.03 -39.35 -11.27
CA LYS A 294 -20.79 -39.14 -12.00
C LYS A 294 -20.85 -37.76 -12.63
N LYS A 295 -19.92 -36.89 -12.31
CA LYS A 295 -19.71 -35.62 -12.98
C LYS A 295 -19.21 -35.91 -14.41
N ILE A 296 -19.92 -35.45 -15.40
CA ILE A 296 -19.55 -35.57 -16.82
C ILE A 296 -19.28 -34.15 -17.32
N LEU A 297 -18.06 -33.94 -17.79
CA LEU A 297 -17.68 -32.74 -18.47
C LEU A 297 -18.06 -32.86 -19.95
N PRO A 298 -18.69 -31.83 -20.52
CA PRO A 298 -19.05 -31.86 -21.95
C PRO A 298 -17.78 -31.94 -22.80
N GLU A 299 -17.82 -32.63 -23.90
CA GLU A 299 -16.76 -32.60 -24.91
C GLU A 299 -16.83 -31.26 -25.67
N VAL A 300 -15.67 -30.70 -26.00
CA VAL A 300 -15.58 -29.44 -26.75
C VAL A 300 -15.81 -29.75 -28.24
N THR A 301 -17.07 -29.83 -28.60
CA THR A 301 -17.50 -30.02 -29.99
C THR A 301 -18.09 -28.73 -30.56
N ASP A 302 -18.16 -28.62 -31.88
CA ASP A 302 -18.79 -27.48 -32.55
C ASP A 302 -20.26 -27.32 -32.14
N GLU A 303 -20.99 -28.45 -31.94
CA GLU A 303 -22.37 -28.45 -31.48
C GLU A 303 -22.48 -27.89 -30.06
N TRP A 304 -21.62 -28.33 -29.13
CA TRP A 304 -21.61 -27.81 -27.76
C TRP A 304 -21.25 -26.33 -27.72
N ALA A 305 -20.23 -25.90 -28.46
CA ALA A 305 -19.82 -24.49 -28.55
C ALA A 305 -20.98 -23.62 -29.05
N LYS A 306 -21.75 -24.10 -30.03
CA LYS A 306 -22.87 -23.37 -30.62
C LYS A 306 -24.10 -23.34 -29.72
N ASP A 307 -24.52 -24.50 -29.21
CA ASP A 307 -25.79 -24.64 -28.52
C ASP A 307 -25.72 -24.14 -27.07
N THR A 308 -24.55 -24.26 -26.43
CA THR A 308 -24.35 -23.89 -25.02
C THR A 308 -23.76 -22.50 -24.85
N LEU A 309 -22.80 -22.13 -25.69
CA LEU A 309 -22.02 -20.91 -25.53
C LEU A 309 -22.29 -19.87 -26.63
N GLY A 310 -22.92 -20.26 -27.74
CA GLY A 310 -23.30 -19.36 -28.85
C GLY A 310 -22.14 -19.01 -29.80
N PHE A 311 -21.06 -19.80 -29.81
CA PHE A 311 -19.95 -19.67 -30.76
C PHE A 311 -20.21 -20.50 -32.02
N GLU A 312 -19.60 -20.15 -33.14
CA GLU A 312 -19.85 -20.87 -34.41
C GLU A 312 -19.21 -22.28 -34.42
N SER A 313 -18.08 -22.45 -33.75
CA SER A 313 -17.34 -23.71 -33.66
C SER A 313 -16.46 -23.76 -32.42
N ALA A 314 -15.91 -24.92 -32.11
CA ALA A 314 -14.90 -25.11 -31.07
C ALA A 314 -13.62 -24.28 -31.33
N GLU A 315 -13.24 -24.10 -32.61
CA GLU A 315 -12.10 -23.27 -32.99
C GLU A 315 -12.40 -21.78 -32.78
N ASP A 316 -13.60 -21.28 -33.08
CA ASP A 316 -14.03 -19.92 -32.78
C ASP A 316 -14.04 -19.66 -31.26
N LEU A 317 -14.54 -20.61 -30.46
CA LEU A 317 -14.47 -20.55 -29.01
C LEU A 317 -13.01 -20.38 -28.53
N ARG A 318 -12.09 -21.24 -29.01
CA ARG A 318 -10.66 -21.14 -28.63
C ARG A 318 -10.04 -19.79 -29.00
N SER A 319 -10.36 -19.31 -30.20
CA SER A 319 -9.88 -18.02 -30.70
C SER A 319 -10.38 -16.87 -29.85
N ARG A 320 -11.65 -16.87 -29.46
CA ARG A 320 -12.25 -15.84 -28.61
C ARG A 320 -11.70 -15.87 -27.18
N VAL A 321 -11.48 -17.05 -26.62
CA VAL A 321 -10.85 -17.23 -25.32
C VAL A 321 -9.41 -16.68 -25.36
N ALA A 322 -8.65 -17.03 -26.42
CA ALA A 322 -7.28 -16.52 -26.59
C ALA A 322 -7.24 -14.98 -26.74
N GLU A 323 -8.18 -14.41 -27.51
CA GLU A 323 -8.33 -12.97 -27.66
C GLU A 323 -8.65 -12.29 -26.31
N SER A 324 -9.58 -12.86 -25.54
CA SER A 324 -9.96 -12.35 -24.22
C SER A 324 -8.78 -12.36 -23.23
N ILE A 325 -8.03 -13.47 -23.17
CA ILE A 325 -6.84 -13.58 -22.33
C ILE A 325 -5.77 -12.55 -22.75
N SER A 326 -5.54 -12.41 -24.07
CA SER A 326 -4.57 -11.45 -24.60
C SER A 326 -4.96 -10.00 -24.28
N GLN A 327 -6.25 -9.66 -24.38
CA GLN A 327 -6.76 -8.33 -24.01
C GLN A 327 -6.60 -8.07 -22.50
N GLN A 328 -6.89 -9.05 -21.65
CA GLN A 328 -6.69 -8.92 -20.20
C GLN A 328 -5.20 -8.74 -19.87
N LYS A 329 -4.32 -9.53 -20.50
CA LYS A 329 -2.87 -9.40 -20.34
C LYS A 329 -2.37 -8.03 -20.80
N ALA A 330 -2.85 -7.51 -21.94
CA ALA A 330 -2.46 -6.20 -22.44
C ALA A 330 -2.75 -5.05 -21.44
N ILE A 331 -3.78 -5.19 -20.60
CA ILE A 331 -4.10 -4.24 -19.54
C ILE A 331 -3.20 -4.43 -18.31
N VAL A 332 -2.90 -5.67 -17.95
CA VAL A 332 -2.21 -6.00 -16.69
C VAL A 332 -0.68 -5.98 -16.83
N LEU A 333 -0.15 -6.44 -17.98
CA LEU A 333 1.29 -6.57 -18.20
C LEU A 333 2.09 -5.28 -18.01
N PRO A 334 1.65 -4.09 -18.45
CA PRO A 334 2.40 -2.85 -18.22
C PRO A 334 2.64 -2.60 -16.73
N ARG A 335 1.63 -2.82 -15.91
CA ARG A 335 1.71 -2.64 -14.45
C ARG A 335 2.59 -3.72 -13.80
N LEU A 336 2.50 -4.96 -14.26
CA LEU A 336 3.40 -6.02 -13.78
C LEU A 336 4.85 -5.72 -14.14
N LYS A 337 5.09 -5.21 -15.37
CA LYS A 337 6.43 -4.78 -15.81
C LYS A 337 6.98 -3.68 -14.93
N GLU A 338 6.18 -2.65 -14.66
CA GLU A 338 6.54 -1.56 -13.78
C GLU A 338 6.93 -2.06 -12.39
N ASN A 339 6.06 -2.84 -11.75
CA ASN A 339 6.30 -3.39 -10.41
C ASN A 339 7.59 -4.25 -10.38
N ALA A 340 7.75 -5.16 -11.34
CA ALA A 340 8.93 -6.02 -11.42
C ALA A 340 10.23 -5.21 -11.62
N CYS A 341 10.18 -4.15 -12.43
CA CYS A 341 11.30 -3.24 -12.61
C CYS A 341 11.65 -2.50 -11.32
N LEU A 342 10.63 -2.00 -10.59
CA LEU A 342 10.82 -1.30 -9.32
C LEU A 342 11.39 -2.21 -8.23
N GLU A 343 10.88 -3.43 -8.12
CA GLU A 343 11.39 -4.44 -7.19
C GLU A 343 12.86 -4.78 -7.49
N ALA A 344 13.17 -5.09 -8.75
CA ALA A 344 14.53 -5.40 -9.16
C ALA A 344 15.52 -4.23 -8.98
N LEU A 345 15.05 -2.98 -9.15
CA LEU A 345 15.85 -1.79 -8.88
C LEU A 345 16.05 -1.58 -7.38
N ALA A 346 15.00 -1.75 -6.58
CA ALA A 346 15.06 -1.59 -5.13
C ALA A 346 16.00 -2.60 -4.46
N GLU A 347 16.13 -3.82 -5.00
CA GLU A 347 17.10 -4.81 -4.51
C GLU A 347 18.56 -4.35 -4.65
N ARG A 348 18.84 -3.45 -5.60
CA ARG A 348 20.18 -2.90 -5.84
C ARG A 348 20.53 -1.71 -4.94
N LEU A 349 19.59 -1.21 -4.14
CA LEU A 349 19.81 -0.05 -3.27
C LEU A 349 20.78 -0.40 -2.14
N GLU A 350 21.85 0.38 -2.00
CA GLU A 350 22.82 0.27 -0.92
C GLU A 350 22.41 1.16 0.25
N GLY A 351 21.78 0.57 1.27
CA GLY A 351 21.33 1.27 2.47
C GLY A 351 19.84 1.02 2.78
N GLU A 352 19.39 1.64 3.84
CA GLU A 352 17.99 1.54 4.30
C GLU A 352 17.29 2.89 4.23
N ALA A 353 15.98 2.84 3.98
CA ALA A 353 15.15 4.05 4.03
C ALA A 353 15.04 4.55 5.48
N PRO A 354 15.17 5.86 5.74
CA PRO A 354 14.95 6.46 7.03
C PRO A 354 13.58 6.13 7.61
N GLU A 355 13.49 6.04 8.95
CA GLU A 355 12.23 5.73 9.63
C GLU A 355 11.12 6.74 9.27
N ALA A 356 11.45 8.03 9.23
CA ALA A 356 10.51 9.08 8.86
C ALA A 356 9.92 8.91 7.44
N MET A 357 10.69 8.37 6.49
CA MET A 357 10.16 8.06 5.15
C MET A 357 9.21 6.87 5.18
N ARG A 358 9.54 5.83 5.95
CA ARG A 358 8.66 4.65 6.10
C ARG A 358 7.35 5.01 6.78
N GLU A 359 7.40 5.85 7.82
CA GLU A 359 6.19 6.36 8.50
C GLU A 359 5.33 7.23 7.59
N SER A 360 5.96 8.08 6.76
CA SER A 360 5.24 8.89 5.78
C SER A 360 4.58 8.03 4.71
N ALA A 361 5.28 7.01 4.21
CA ALA A 361 4.73 6.05 3.25
C ALA A 361 3.59 5.23 3.87
N GLU A 362 3.73 4.78 5.15
CA GLU A 362 2.67 4.09 5.89
C GLU A 362 1.40 4.95 5.98
N ALA A 363 1.56 6.22 6.35
CA ALA A 363 0.44 7.16 6.45
C ALA A 363 -0.28 7.37 5.11
N THR A 364 0.49 7.51 4.03
CA THR A 364 -0.07 7.65 2.67
C THR A 364 -0.81 6.40 2.22
N LEU A 365 -0.20 5.21 2.39
CA LEU A 365 -0.83 3.94 2.03
C LEU A 365 -2.13 3.71 2.79
N ILE A 366 -2.16 4.03 4.09
CA ILE A 366 -3.37 3.93 4.90
C ILE A 366 -4.45 4.89 4.40
N GLN A 367 -4.08 6.13 4.10
CA GLN A 367 -5.01 7.14 3.59
C GLN A 367 -5.62 6.70 2.24
N ASP A 368 -4.79 6.28 1.30
CA ASP A 368 -5.22 5.82 -0.02
C ASP A 368 -6.10 4.58 0.08
N PHE A 369 -5.75 3.65 0.96
CA PHE A 369 -6.54 2.46 1.22
C PHE A 369 -7.94 2.81 1.74
N PHE A 370 -8.06 3.70 2.73
CA PHE A 370 -9.36 4.11 3.23
C PHE A 370 -10.17 4.89 2.20
N GLN A 371 -9.53 5.70 1.37
CA GLN A 371 -10.19 6.39 0.27
C GLN A 371 -10.72 5.39 -0.77
N GLN A 372 -9.95 4.35 -1.08
CA GLN A 372 -10.38 3.26 -1.97
C GLN A 372 -11.56 2.49 -1.40
N LEU A 373 -11.53 2.12 -0.11
CA LEU A 373 -12.66 1.46 0.55
C LEU A 373 -13.93 2.32 0.49
N GLN A 374 -13.80 3.62 0.75
CA GLN A 374 -14.90 4.56 0.68
C GLN A 374 -15.49 4.64 -0.73
N SER A 375 -14.66 4.68 -1.76
CA SER A 375 -15.11 4.71 -3.17
C SER A 375 -15.87 3.44 -3.55
N GLN A 376 -15.54 2.29 -2.94
CA GLN A 376 -16.21 1.00 -3.15
C GLN A 376 -17.42 0.77 -2.23
N GLY A 377 -17.71 1.71 -1.32
CA GLY A 377 -18.78 1.56 -0.33
C GLY A 377 -18.55 0.40 0.66
N MET A 378 -17.28 0.03 0.88
CA MET A 378 -16.86 -1.07 1.74
C MET A 378 -16.36 -0.54 3.09
N THR A 379 -16.71 -1.22 4.18
CA THR A 379 -16.16 -0.92 5.50
C THR A 379 -14.89 -1.73 5.75
N PHE A 380 -14.02 -1.22 6.62
CA PHE A 380 -12.77 -1.90 6.99
C PHE A 380 -13.00 -3.29 7.58
N ASP A 381 -13.96 -3.43 8.48
CA ASP A 381 -14.31 -4.72 9.09
C ASP A 381 -14.77 -5.75 8.03
N ARG A 382 -15.56 -5.30 7.05
CA ARG A 382 -15.99 -6.17 5.95
C ARG A 382 -14.83 -6.62 5.08
N TYR A 383 -13.90 -5.72 4.80
CA TYR A 383 -12.66 -6.06 4.08
C TYR A 383 -11.84 -7.11 4.83
N LEU A 384 -11.60 -6.92 6.14
CA LEU A 384 -10.87 -7.88 6.96
C LEU A 384 -11.53 -9.26 6.98
N MET A 385 -12.87 -9.30 7.12
CA MET A 385 -13.63 -10.55 7.07
C MET A 385 -13.51 -11.23 5.70
N GLN A 386 -13.56 -10.47 4.62
CA GLN A 386 -13.46 -11.01 3.25
C GLN A 386 -12.06 -11.56 2.96
N GLN A 387 -11.02 -10.89 3.46
CA GLN A 387 -9.62 -11.33 3.29
C GLN A 387 -9.20 -12.39 4.32
N GLY A 388 -9.98 -12.59 5.38
CA GLY A 388 -9.66 -13.52 6.46
C GLY A 388 -8.41 -13.12 7.26
N ILE A 389 -8.14 -11.82 7.37
CA ILE A 389 -6.99 -11.26 8.09
C ILE A 389 -7.42 -10.49 9.33
N THR A 390 -6.51 -10.40 10.31
CA THR A 390 -6.72 -9.60 11.51
C THR A 390 -6.25 -8.15 11.31
N PRO A 391 -6.73 -7.17 12.10
CA PRO A 391 -6.23 -5.79 12.06
C PRO A 391 -4.72 -5.68 12.28
N ASP A 392 -4.16 -6.54 13.14
CA ASP A 392 -2.71 -6.54 13.42
C ASP A 392 -1.91 -7.05 12.20
N GLN A 393 -2.39 -8.10 11.53
CA GLN A 393 -1.79 -8.57 10.28
C GLN A 393 -1.85 -7.50 9.18
N PHE A 394 -3.00 -6.84 9.02
CA PHE A 394 -3.12 -5.73 8.09
C PHE A 394 -2.09 -4.62 8.37
N LYS A 395 -1.92 -4.25 9.64
CA LYS A 395 -0.93 -3.22 10.03
C LYS A 395 0.51 -3.66 9.75
N GLU A 396 0.85 -4.91 9.98
CA GLU A 396 2.18 -5.47 9.65
C GLU A 396 2.42 -5.48 8.14
N ASP A 397 1.42 -5.86 7.36
CA ASP A 397 1.50 -5.88 5.89
C ASP A 397 1.67 -4.46 5.33
N VAL A 398 0.93 -3.47 5.84
CA VAL A 398 1.09 -2.06 5.44
C VAL A 398 2.47 -1.53 5.79
N LYS A 399 3.01 -1.85 6.98
CA LYS A 399 4.37 -1.43 7.35
C LYS A 399 5.44 -2.02 6.44
N LYS A 400 5.28 -3.29 6.07
CA LYS A 400 6.19 -3.93 5.12
C LYS A 400 6.11 -3.26 3.76
N GLN A 401 4.90 -3.05 3.24
CA GLN A 401 4.68 -2.37 1.98
C GLN A 401 5.23 -0.94 1.98
N ALA A 402 5.07 -0.20 3.10
CA ALA A 402 5.62 1.13 3.26
C ALA A 402 7.16 1.16 3.21
N ALA A 403 7.80 0.14 3.80
CA ALA A 403 9.26 0.00 3.71
C ALA A 403 9.72 -0.29 2.27
N ASP A 404 8.99 -1.16 1.55
CA ASP A 404 9.28 -1.49 0.16
C ASP A 404 9.08 -0.26 -0.75
N VAL A 405 7.99 0.50 -0.58
CA VAL A 405 7.73 1.75 -1.32
C VAL A 405 8.82 2.79 -1.05
N ALA A 406 9.18 3.02 0.21
CA ALA A 406 10.23 3.97 0.56
C ALA A 406 11.59 3.59 -0.04
N LYS A 407 11.87 2.29 -0.13
CA LYS A 407 13.08 1.76 -0.77
C LYS A 407 13.06 1.94 -2.29
N GLN A 408 11.93 1.66 -2.94
CA GLN A 408 11.71 1.88 -4.37
C GLN A 408 11.87 3.37 -4.73
N ASP A 409 11.32 4.25 -3.92
CA ASP A 409 11.41 5.69 -4.07
C ASP A 409 12.87 6.19 -4.08
N LEU A 410 13.68 5.71 -3.10
CA LEU A 410 15.10 6.06 -3.03
C LEU A 410 15.91 5.48 -4.19
N ALA A 411 15.57 4.27 -4.63
CA ALA A 411 16.20 3.64 -5.78
C ALA A 411 15.92 4.41 -7.08
N LEU A 412 14.69 4.89 -7.28
CA LEU A 412 14.33 5.74 -8.41
C LEU A 412 15.04 7.10 -8.35
N ASP A 413 15.15 7.70 -7.18
CA ASP A 413 15.87 8.95 -7.02
C ASP A 413 17.37 8.79 -7.34
N ALA A 414 17.99 7.65 -6.95
CA ALA A 414 19.37 7.32 -7.30
C ALA A 414 19.52 7.12 -8.82
N TRP A 415 18.58 6.41 -9.46
CA TRP A 415 18.55 6.22 -10.90
C TRP A 415 18.43 7.55 -11.64
N ALA A 416 17.46 8.40 -11.27
CA ALA A 416 17.24 9.71 -11.87
C ALA A 416 18.49 10.60 -11.75
N ARG A 417 19.14 10.60 -10.59
CA ARG A 417 20.38 11.36 -10.34
C ARG A 417 21.53 10.88 -11.21
N HIS A 418 21.73 9.56 -11.30
CA HIS A 418 22.80 8.98 -12.11
C HIS A 418 22.68 9.33 -13.60
N PHE A 419 21.47 9.29 -14.14
CA PHE A 419 21.21 9.62 -15.55
C PHE A 419 20.93 11.10 -15.79
N GLY A 420 21.10 11.98 -14.77
CA GLY A 420 20.95 13.42 -14.91
C GLY A 420 19.53 13.85 -15.33
N MET A 421 18.50 13.15 -14.84
CA MET A 421 17.12 13.50 -15.14
C MET A 421 16.71 14.74 -14.35
N GLU A 422 16.15 15.71 -15.04
CA GLU A 422 15.68 16.97 -14.44
C GLU A 422 14.21 17.19 -14.81
N ALA A 423 13.48 17.83 -13.90
CA ALA A 423 12.14 18.32 -14.15
C ALA A 423 12.23 19.81 -14.58
N THR A 424 11.89 20.09 -15.82
CA THR A 424 11.85 21.45 -16.36
C THR A 424 10.56 22.17 -15.96
N ASP A 425 10.53 23.50 -16.06
CA ASP A 425 9.30 24.25 -15.82
C ASP A 425 8.20 23.91 -16.84
N GLU A 426 8.58 23.49 -18.05
CA GLU A 426 7.64 23.00 -19.07
C GLU A 426 7.00 21.68 -18.65
N ASP A 427 7.77 20.76 -18.06
CA ASP A 427 7.25 19.51 -17.50
C ASP A 427 6.26 19.77 -16.36
N VAL A 428 6.59 20.73 -15.48
CA VAL A 428 5.72 21.14 -14.36
C VAL A 428 4.39 21.67 -14.90
N THR A 429 4.43 22.61 -15.85
CA THR A 429 3.22 23.16 -16.47
C THR A 429 2.39 22.06 -17.17
N ALA A 430 3.05 21.12 -17.87
CA ALA A 430 2.39 20.00 -18.51
C ALA A 430 1.70 19.06 -17.49
N GLU A 431 2.30 18.88 -16.30
CA GLU A 431 1.72 18.04 -15.25
C GLU A 431 0.47 18.68 -14.65
N PHE A 432 0.48 20.02 -14.40
CA PHE A 432 -0.72 20.74 -13.98
C PHE A 432 -1.83 20.69 -15.02
N GLN A 433 -1.51 20.73 -16.32
CA GLN A 433 -2.51 20.60 -17.40
C GLN A 433 -3.20 19.23 -17.40
N LYS A 434 -2.51 18.17 -16.97
CA LYS A 434 -3.08 16.80 -16.86
C LYS A 434 -3.99 16.64 -15.63
N SER A 435 -3.92 17.52 -14.64
CA SER A 435 -4.64 17.37 -13.37
C SER A 435 -6.17 17.42 -13.49
N GLY A 436 -6.71 17.88 -14.64
CA GLY A 436 -8.14 17.94 -14.88
C GLY A 436 -8.89 19.04 -14.11
N VAL A 437 -8.16 19.95 -13.43
CA VAL A 437 -8.76 21.10 -12.75
C VAL A 437 -9.22 22.17 -13.76
N GLU A 438 -10.18 23.02 -13.37
CA GLU A 438 -10.79 24.02 -14.24
C GLU A 438 -9.79 25.10 -14.68
N ASP A 439 -8.85 25.52 -13.80
CA ASP A 439 -7.79 26.48 -14.10
C ASP A 439 -6.42 25.96 -13.64
N PRO A 440 -5.73 25.16 -14.48
CA PRO A 440 -4.41 24.62 -14.14
C PRO A 440 -3.34 25.70 -13.93
N ALA A 441 -3.43 26.82 -14.68
CA ALA A 441 -2.45 27.90 -14.58
C ALA A 441 -2.56 28.66 -13.25
N ALA A 442 -3.79 28.88 -12.77
CA ALA A 442 -4.01 29.47 -11.45
C ALA A 442 -3.50 28.56 -10.34
N LEU A 443 -3.73 27.24 -10.44
CA LEU A 443 -3.24 26.25 -9.50
C LEU A 443 -1.70 26.19 -9.49
N GLU A 444 -1.06 26.15 -10.66
CA GLU A 444 0.41 26.19 -10.76
C GLU A 444 0.98 27.45 -10.09
N LYS A 445 0.37 28.61 -10.36
CA LYS A 445 0.79 29.88 -9.75
C LYS A 445 0.65 29.86 -8.24
N GLU A 446 -0.43 29.27 -7.71
CA GLU A 446 -0.62 29.11 -6.27
C GLU A 446 0.44 28.19 -5.65
N TRP A 447 0.71 27.05 -6.26
CA TRP A 447 1.73 26.10 -5.79
C TRP A 447 3.14 26.70 -5.85
N ARG A 448 3.42 27.50 -6.88
CA ARG A 448 4.69 28.25 -7.00
C ARG A 448 4.82 29.29 -5.88
N ALA A 449 3.77 30.06 -5.61
CA ALA A 449 3.76 31.04 -4.53
C ALA A 449 3.87 30.41 -3.14
N ASN A 450 3.37 29.19 -2.96
CA ASN A 450 3.42 28.44 -1.72
C ASN A 450 4.69 27.57 -1.57
N GLY A 451 5.65 27.59 -2.53
CA GLY A 451 6.89 26.81 -2.49
C GLY A 451 6.66 25.30 -2.51
N GLN A 452 5.61 24.82 -3.19
CA GLN A 452 5.24 23.40 -3.24
C GLN A 452 5.70 22.69 -4.53
N LEU A 453 6.38 23.39 -5.44
CA LEU A 453 6.79 22.82 -6.73
C LEU A 453 7.82 21.72 -6.60
N HIS A 454 8.62 21.70 -5.52
CA HIS A 454 9.59 20.62 -5.28
C HIS A 454 8.93 19.24 -5.26
N MET A 455 7.70 19.11 -4.73
CA MET A 455 6.95 17.85 -4.72
C MET A 455 6.56 17.41 -6.13
N VAL A 456 6.09 18.35 -6.96
CA VAL A 456 5.71 18.06 -8.36
C VAL A 456 6.94 17.68 -9.18
N ARG A 457 8.03 18.43 -9.05
CA ARG A 457 9.30 18.14 -9.74
C ARG A 457 9.82 16.76 -9.38
N GLN A 458 9.74 16.35 -8.11
CA GLN A 458 10.14 15.02 -7.67
C GLN A 458 9.27 13.93 -8.32
N GLY A 459 7.95 14.10 -8.34
CA GLY A 459 7.03 13.18 -9.00
C GLY A 459 7.36 13.02 -10.50
N ILE A 460 7.64 14.13 -11.18
CA ILE A 460 8.03 14.14 -12.59
C ILE A 460 9.36 13.40 -12.81
N MET A 461 10.37 13.65 -11.97
CA MET A 461 11.66 12.97 -12.08
C MET A 461 11.53 11.46 -11.91
N ARG A 462 10.73 11.01 -10.93
CA ARG A 462 10.46 9.58 -10.69
C ARG A 462 9.69 8.97 -11.86
N THR A 463 8.69 9.66 -12.38
CA THR A 463 7.96 9.20 -13.56
C THR A 463 8.90 9.02 -14.75
N LYS A 464 9.80 9.97 -15.01
CA LYS A 464 10.83 9.85 -16.06
C LYS A 464 11.76 8.67 -15.79
N ALA A 465 12.16 8.46 -14.53
CA ALA A 465 13.02 7.34 -14.14
C ALA A 465 12.34 5.99 -14.36
N VAL A 466 11.06 5.86 -14.04
CA VAL A 466 10.26 4.65 -14.28
C VAL A 466 10.18 4.34 -15.77
N TYR A 467 9.88 5.33 -16.60
CA TYR A 467 9.82 5.13 -18.06
C TYR A 467 11.18 4.70 -18.64
N ASP A 468 12.25 5.36 -18.27
CA ASP A 468 13.61 5.01 -18.72
C ASP A 468 14.03 3.61 -18.24
N LEU A 469 13.70 3.28 -16.97
CA LEU A 469 13.96 1.95 -16.40
C LEU A 469 13.19 0.86 -17.16
N MET A 470 11.91 1.09 -17.44
CA MET A 470 11.07 0.15 -18.18
C MET A 470 11.51 -0.01 -19.64
N GLU A 471 11.99 1.06 -20.27
CA GLU A 471 12.51 1.03 -21.64
C GLU A 471 13.81 0.23 -21.74
N LYS A 472 14.71 0.39 -20.78
CA LYS A 472 15.98 -0.33 -20.70
C LYS A 472 15.88 -1.76 -20.19
N ALA A 473 14.78 -2.12 -19.52
CA ALA A 473 14.61 -3.42 -18.89
C ALA A 473 14.71 -4.58 -19.89
N VAL A 474 15.47 -5.61 -19.53
CA VAL A 474 15.55 -6.87 -20.27
C VAL A 474 14.46 -7.80 -19.77
N VAL A 475 13.47 -8.03 -20.61
CA VAL A 475 12.33 -8.90 -20.30
C VAL A 475 12.61 -10.31 -20.78
N SER A 476 12.48 -11.30 -19.91
CA SER A 476 12.44 -12.72 -20.22
C SER A 476 11.03 -13.28 -19.94
N GLU A 477 10.60 -14.23 -20.76
CA GLU A 477 9.33 -14.90 -20.52
C GLU A 477 9.46 -15.85 -19.32
N ALA A 478 8.53 -15.73 -18.37
CA ALA A 478 8.44 -16.64 -17.24
C ALA A 478 8.03 -18.03 -17.74
N ASP A 479 8.80 -19.05 -17.35
CA ASP A 479 8.47 -20.44 -17.65
C ASP A 479 7.17 -20.83 -16.90
N PRO A 480 6.06 -21.16 -17.58
CA PRO A 480 4.80 -21.52 -16.95
C PRO A 480 4.92 -22.71 -16.00
N ALA A 481 5.93 -23.56 -16.16
CA ALA A 481 6.19 -24.71 -15.30
C ALA A 481 6.72 -24.36 -13.90
N LYS A 482 7.17 -23.11 -13.65
CA LYS A 482 7.69 -22.67 -12.34
C LYS A 482 6.63 -22.10 -11.41
N LYS A 483 5.39 -21.87 -11.86
CA LYS A 483 4.33 -21.25 -11.02
C LYS A 483 3.72 -22.15 -9.95
N ASP A 484 3.94 -23.46 -9.96
CA ASP A 484 3.39 -24.38 -8.95
C ASP A 484 4.20 -24.44 -7.62
N GLY A 485 5.26 -23.64 -7.46
CA GLY A 485 6.14 -23.64 -6.28
C GLY A 485 5.92 -22.55 -5.25
N GLU A 486 5.33 -21.39 -5.58
CA GLU A 486 5.28 -20.21 -4.70
C GLU A 486 3.94 -19.48 -4.56
N ALA A 487 2.83 -20.11 -4.88
CA ALA A 487 1.57 -19.67 -4.33
C ALA A 487 1.59 -19.99 -2.83
N LYS A 488 1.79 -18.99 -1.99
CA LYS A 488 1.73 -19.09 -0.52
C LYS A 488 0.47 -19.84 -0.11
N LYS A 489 0.64 -21.12 0.26
CA LYS A 489 -0.38 -21.87 0.99
C LYS A 489 -0.65 -21.12 2.29
N PRO A 490 -1.92 -20.87 2.66
CA PRO A 490 -2.21 -20.37 3.99
C PRO A 490 -1.62 -21.33 5.02
N ALA A 491 -0.87 -20.78 5.96
CA ALA A 491 -0.16 -21.52 6.99
C ALA A 491 -1.15 -22.41 7.76
N LYS A 492 -1.16 -23.70 7.44
CA LYS A 492 -1.80 -24.72 8.28
C LYS A 492 -1.00 -24.82 9.57
N LYS A 493 -1.62 -24.42 10.69
CA LYS A 493 -1.18 -24.63 12.04
C LYS A 493 -0.63 -26.04 12.20
N ALA A 494 0.65 -26.16 12.51
CA ALA A 494 1.24 -27.39 13.00
C ALA A 494 0.73 -27.63 14.43
N ALA A 495 -0.19 -28.56 14.56
CA ALA A 495 -0.61 -29.10 15.83
C ALA A 495 0.54 -29.93 16.43
N ALA A 496 0.83 -29.64 17.67
CA ALA A 496 1.85 -30.22 18.50
C ALA A 496 1.71 -31.75 18.59
N LYS A 497 2.75 -32.47 18.23
CA LYS A 497 2.99 -33.84 18.68
C LYS A 497 3.89 -33.81 19.90
N LYS A 498 3.29 -34.01 21.08
CA LYS A 498 4.00 -34.49 22.27
C LYS A 498 4.46 -35.91 22.02
N SER A 499 5.74 -36.14 22.10
CA SER A 499 6.26 -37.48 22.44
C SER A 499 7.24 -37.34 23.60
N SER A 500 6.88 -38.04 24.66
CA SER A 500 7.63 -38.29 25.86
C SER A 500 8.91 -39.10 25.60
N LYS A 501 10.02 -38.70 26.23
CA LYS A 501 11.01 -39.62 26.83
C LYS A 501 11.87 -38.82 27.81
N LYS A 502 11.74 -39.14 28.97
CA LYS A 502 12.42 -39.56 30.17
C LYS A 502 13.94 -39.72 30.01
N ASP A 503 14.73 -39.02 30.81
CA ASP A 503 15.58 -39.47 31.92
C ASP A 503 16.54 -38.36 32.32
N ALA A 504 16.45 -38.04 33.59
CA ALA A 504 17.37 -38.18 34.73
C ALA A 504 18.55 -37.19 34.73
N SER A 505 18.73 -36.37 35.68
CA SER A 505 19.17 -36.46 37.06
C SER A 505 19.67 -35.10 37.58
N GLU A 506 19.36 -34.85 38.85
CA GLU A 506 20.12 -34.17 39.91
C GLU A 506 20.58 -32.74 39.68
N GLY A 507 20.41 -31.83 40.57
CA GLY A 507 20.15 -31.79 41.98
C GLY A 507 20.06 -30.34 42.47
N ALA A 508 19.40 -30.20 43.57
CA ALA A 508 19.59 -29.29 44.72
C ALA A 508 19.81 -27.78 44.44
N ASP A 509 19.32 -26.82 45.14
CA ASP A 509 18.77 -26.72 46.49
C ASP A 509 18.22 -25.32 46.72
N GLU A 510 17.25 -25.20 47.60
CA GLU A 510 16.93 -24.17 48.60
C GLU A 510 16.55 -22.75 48.11
N ALA A 511 15.43 -22.36 48.45
CA ALA A 511 14.69 -21.98 49.64
C ALA A 511 14.14 -20.56 49.58
N ALA A 512 12.92 -20.52 49.87
CA ALA A 512 12.18 -19.72 50.87
C ALA A 512 11.71 -18.33 50.48
N GLU A 513 10.42 -18.23 50.48
CA GLU A 513 9.50 -17.64 51.48
C GLU A 513 9.23 -16.12 51.28
N LYS A 514 8.06 -15.70 51.05
CA LYS A 514 6.88 -15.36 51.84
C LYS A 514 5.94 -14.41 51.11
N LYS A 515 4.70 -14.83 51.04
CA LYS A 515 3.50 -13.95 51.03
C LYS A 515 3.31 -13.40 52.47
N PRO A 516 2.48 -12.35 52.76
CA PRO A 516 1.10 -12.22 52.36
C PRO A 516 0.50 -10.77 52.23
N ALA A 517 -0.55 -10.67 51.52
CA ALA A 517 -1.92 -10.17 51.75
C ALA A 517 -2.19 -8.96 52.70
N LYS A 518 -3.05 -8.05 52.29
CA LYS A 518 -4.38 -7.62 52.80
C LYS A 518 -4.60 -6.14 52.42
N LYS A 519 -5.73 -5.90 51.79
CA LYS A 519 -7.10 -5.59 52.20
C LYS A 519 -7.45 -4.10 52.22
N VAL A 520 -8.47 -3.74 51.41
CA VAL A 520 -9.78 -3.12 51.78
C VAL A 520 -9.83 -1.62 52.03
N ALA A 521 -10.64 -0.87 51.29
CA ALA A 521 -11.98 -0.31 51.54
C ALA A 521 -12.26 0.77 50.49
N LYS A 522 -13.33 0.77 49.68
CA LYS A 522 -14.71 1.13 49.87
C LYS A 522 -14.97 2.55 50.44
N LYS A 523 -15.58 3.39 49.59
CA LYS A 523 -16.80 4.19 49.81
C LYS A 523 -17.02 5.09 48.60
N ASP A 524 -18.08 4.91 47.85
CA ASP A 524 -19.45 5.48 47.96
C ASP A 524 -19.45 7.01 48.00
N ASP A 525 -20.06 7.70 47.09
CA ASP A 525 -21.43 8.13 46.95
C ASP A 525 -21.49 9.19 45.83
N ALA A 526 -22.37 9.03 44.96
CA ALA A 526 -23.70 9.58 44.78
C ALA A 526 -23.80 10.84 43.89
N ALA A 527 -24.58 10.61 42.83
CA ALA A 527 -25.75 11.39 42.39
C ALA A 527 -25.55 12.85 41.94
N ALA A 528 -25.97 13.19 40.83
CA ALA A 528 -27.25 13.52 40.30
C ALA A 528 -27.08 14.63 39.24
N ASP A 529 -27.74 14.40 38.14
CA ASP A 529 -28.83 15.21 37.58
C ASP A 529 -28.48 16.42 36.70
N GLY A 530 -29.15 16.43 35.55
CA GLY A 530 -29.80 17.57 34.94
C GLY A 530 -29.38 17.98 33.55
N ALA A 531 -30.06 17.42 32.60
CA ALA A 531 -30.79 18.07 31.51
C ALA A 531 -30.28 19.46 31.00
N GLU A 532 -29.93 19.57 29.76
CA GLU A 532 -30.60 20.14 28.58
C GLU A 532 -29.77 19.93 27.30
#